data_4ebb91c57f9e85bad3e551bce62fbabe
#
_entry.id   4ebb91c57f9e85bad3e551bce62fbabe
#
_cell.length_a   1.000
_cell.length_b   1.000
_cell.length_c   1.000
_cell.angle_alpha   90.00
_cell.angle_beta   90.00
_cell.angle_gamma   90.00
#
_symmetry.space_group_name_H-M   'P 1'
#
loop_
_entity.id
_entity.type
_entity.pdbx_description
1 polymer ?
#
loop_
_entity_poly.entity_id
_entity_poly.type
_entity_poly.pdbx_seq_one_letter_code
_entity_poly.pdbx_strand_id
1 'polypeptide(L)'
;VIFDVLRNWLEHQGLRVRLVRNITDVGHLTDDSDDGEDKLLKRAKVEQLEPMEVAEKYFWSYEDAMTALGVRRPDISPRATGHITEQITLVLDLLERGLAYESQGSIYFDVSASEAYGELSGRDPADLIEGTRVATRSEKRDPRDFALWKAAEKGHIMRWPSPWGEGYPGWHLECTVMSTKYLGDEFDIHGGGLDLIFPHHECELAQAKGADKPFARYWLHWNMITLGGEKMAKSKGIVIALVELFKKYDPMAIRFHLLRSHYRSV
;
A
#
# COMPACT_ATOMS: atom_id res chain seq x y z
N VAL A 1 6.77 -12.22 -8.06
CA VAL A 1 7.45 -13.54 -8.23
C VAL A 1 7.16 -14.41 -7.00
N ILE A 2 7.48 -13.98 -5.76
CA ILE A 2 7.33 -14.79 -4.53
C ILE A 2 5.88 -15.29 -4.34
N PHE A 3 4.89 -14.42 -4.39
CA PHE A 3 3.48 -14.81 -4.29
C PHE A 3 3.03 -15.75 -5.42
N ASP A 4 3.60 -15.63 -6.61
CA ASP A 4 3.30 -16.54 -7.70
C ASP A 4 3.80 -17.96 -7.40
N VAL A 5 5.00 -18.08 -6.81
CA VAL A 5 5.53 -19.38 -6.36
C VAL A 5 4.68 -19.96 -5.23
N LEU A 6 4.32 -19.13 -4.24
CA LEU A 6 3.45 -19.55 -3.15
C LEU A 6 2.09 -20.03 -3.66
N ARG A 7 1.46 -19.27 -4.56
CA ARG A 7 0.20 -19.66 -5.21
C ARG A 7 0.32 -21.02 -5.90
N ASN A 8 1.35 -21.19 -6.74
CA ASN A 8 1.59 -22.44 -7.45
C ASN A 8 1.80 -23.61 -6.51
N TRP A 9 2.51 -23.39 -5.40
CA TRP A 9 2.75 -24.42 -4.40
C TRP A 9 1.46 -24.82 -3.67
N LEU A 10 0.68 -23.85 -3.22
CA LEU A 10 -0.59 -24.12 -2.54
C LEU A 10 -1.57 -24.87 -3.46
N GLU A 11 -1.66 -24.48 -4.73
CA GLU A 11 -2.49 -25.17 -5.72
C GLU A 11 -1.99 -26.61 -6.00
N HIS A 12 -0.66 -26.81 -6.03
CA HIS A 12 -0.05 -28.13 -6.14
C HIS A 12 -0.40 -29.03 -4.94
N GLN A 13 -0.59 -28.45 -3.75
CA GLN A 13 -1.09 -29.16 -2.57
C GLN A 13 -2.61 -29.39 -2.60
N GLY A 14 -3.30 -29.06 -3.68
CA GLY A 14 -4.74 -29.26 -3.83
C GLY A 14 -5.62 -28.15 -3.27
N LEU A 15 -5.03 -27.04 -2.84
CA LEU A 15 -5.79 -25.90 -2.33
C LEU A 15 -6.26 -25.00 -3.49
N ARG A 16 -7.45 -24.44 -3.34
CA ARG A 16 -7.96 -23.42 -4.27
C ARG A 16 -7.51 -22.05 -3.79
N VAL A 17 -6.69 -21.37 -4.57
CA VAL A 17 -6.13 -20.05 -4.23
C VAL A 17 -6.84 -18.96 -5.02
N ARG A 18 -7.30 -17.93 -4.32
CA ARG A 18 -7.72 -16.65 -4.90
C ARG A 18 -6.68 -15.58 -4.55
N LEU A 19 -6.03 -15.05 -5.57
CA LEU A 19 -5.03 -14.00 -5.43
C LEU A 19 -5.62 -12.65 -5.82
N VAL A 20 -5.65 -11.73 -4.86
CA VAL A 20 -6.02 -10.32 -5.06
C VAL A 20 -4.75 -9.48 -4.96
N ARG A 21 -4.52 -8.59 -5.93
CA ARG A 21 -3.40 -7.67 -5.94
C ARG A 21 -3.90 -6.26 -6.24
N ASN A 22 -3.78 -5.37 -5.27
CA ASN A 22 -4.22 -3.99 -5.40
C ASN A 22 -3.42 -3.20 -6.45
N ILE A 23 -4.07 -2.15 -6.97
CA ILE A 23 -3.46 -1.12 -7.80
C ILE A 23 -3.70 0.20 -7.11
N THR A 24 -2.61 0.75 -6.54
CA THR A 24 -2.61 2.08 -5.93
C THR A 24 -2.49 3.13 -7.03
N ASP A 25 -3.62 3.66 -7.45
CA ASP A 25 -3.72 4.67 -8.50
C ASP A 25 -4.16 6.05 -7.98
N VAL A 26 -4.13 6.25 -6.66
CA VAL A 26 -4.39 7.51 -5.95
C VAL A 26 -3.78 7.50 -4.54
N GLY A 27 -3.59 8.66 -3.94
CA GLY A 27 -3.34 8.79 -2.49
C GLY A 27 -1.94 8.41 -1.99
N HIS A 28 -1.00 8.07 -2.87
CA HIS A 28 0.36 7.73 -2.47
C HIS A 28 1.26 8.96 -2.48
N LEU A 29 1.51 9.54 -1.31
CA LEU A 29 2.33 10.74 -1.14
C LEU A 29 3.83 10.45 -1.19
N THR A 30 4.66 11.51 -1.39
CA THR A 30 6.10 11.36 -1.65
C THR A 30 6.89 10.81 -0.48
N ASP A 31 6.47 11.06 0.74
CA ASP A 31 7.25 10.76 1.95
C ASP A 31 6.81 9.49 2.70
N ASP A 32 5.92 8.66 2.12
CA ASP A 32 5.29 7.51 2.79
C ASP A 32 4.66 7.87 4.17
N SER A 33 4.67 9.16 4.49
CA SER A 33 3.93 9.85 5.53
C SER A 33 2.79 10.61 4.85
N ASP A 34 1.83 11.07 5.64
CA ASP A 34 0.68 11.81 5.10
C ASP A 34 1.03 13.21 4.56
N ASP A 35 2.31 13.50 4.37
CA ASP A 35 2.84 14.76 3.90
C ASP A 35 3.49 14.63 2.52
N GLY A 36 3.52 15.73 1.78
CA GLY A 36 4.15 15.76 0.48
C GLY A 36 3.17 15.79 -0.70
N GLU A 37 3.71 15.93 -1.88
CA GLU A 37 2.95 15.95 -3.14
C GLU A 37 2.61 14.51 -3.55
N ASP A 38 1.41 14.27 -4.05
CA ASP A 38 1.03 12.98 -4.63
C ASP A 38 2.01 12.57 -5.73
N LYS A 39 2.61 11.38 -5.60
CA LYS A 39 3.64 10.86 -6.53
C LYS A 39 3.13 10.79 -7.96
N LEU A 40 1.85 10.47 -8.14
CA LEU A 40 1.22 10.35 -9.44
C LEU A 40 1.03 11.73 -10.09
N LEU A 41 0.51 12.71 -9.32
CA LEU A 41 0.35 14.09 -9.78
C LEU A 41 1.68 14.76 -10.12
N LYS A 42 2.71 14.55 -9.29
CA LYS A 42 4.06 15.04 -9.56
C LYS A 42 4.61 14.48 -10.87
N ARG A 43 4.42 13.18 -11.10
CA ARG A 43 4.88 12.52 -12.32
C ARG A 43 4.09 12.98 -13.54
N ALA A 44 2.78 13.15 -13.41
CA ALA A 44 1.90 13.66 -14.47
C ALA A 44 2.35 15.05 -14.95
N LYS A 45 2.65 15.95 -14.03
CA LYS A 45 3.21 17.28 -14.37
C LYS A 45 4.51 17.19 -15.15
N VAL A 46 5.44 16.32 -14.74
CA VAL A 46 6.74 16.13 -15.40
C VAL A 46 6.58 15.56 -16.79
N GLU A 47 5.68 14.60 -16.98
CA GLU A 47 5.46 13.93 -18.27
C GLU A 47 4.43 14.65 -19.15
N GLN A 48 3.78 15.71 -18.65
CA GLN A 48 2.71 16.44 -19.35
C GLN A 48 1.53 15.53 -19.75
N LEU A 49 1.17 14.63 -18.85
CA LEU A 49 0.08 13.65 -18.99
C LEU A 49 -0.98 13.88 -17.91
N GLU A 50 -2.17 13.34 -18.11
CA GLU A 50 -3.17 13.22 -17.05
C GLU A 50 -2.74 12.15 -16.02
N PRO A 51 -3.08 12.31 -14.73
CA PRO A 51 -2.69 11.34 -13.69
C PRO A 51 -3.08 9.90 -14.03
N MET A 52 -4.27 9.70 -14.62
CA MET A 52 -4.74 8.37 -15.01
C MET A 52 -3.93 7.78 -16.17
N GLU A 53 -3.45 8.59 -17.12
CA GLU A 53 -2.56 8.13 -18.19
C GLU A 53 -1.23 7.64 -17.61
N VAL A 54 -0.70 8.34 -16.60
CA VAL A 54 0.50 7.91 -15.88
C VAL A 54 0.25 6.58 -15.15
N ALA A 55 -0.87 6.45 -14.45
CA ALA A 55 -1.24 5.21 -13.75
C ALA A 55 -1.34 4.03 -14.72
N GLU A 56 -2.04 4.20 -15.86
CA GLU A 56 -2.15 3.18 -16.90
C GLU A 56 -0.79 2.80 -17.50
N LYS A 57 0.03 3.77 -17.86
CA LYS A 57 1.36 3.55 -18.42
C LYS A 57 2.22 2.67 -17.52
N TYR A 58 2.26 2.97 -16.22
CA TYR A 58 3.06 2.19 -15.27
C TYR A 58 2.43 0.84 -14.94
N PHE A 59 1.10 0.77 -14.91
CA PHE A 59 0.39 -0.50 -14.75
C PHE A 59 0.72 -1.49 -15.87
N TRP A 60 0.62 -1.07 -17.12
CA TRP A 60 0.94 -1.95 -18.26
C TRP A 60 2.42 -2.31 -18.32
N SER A 61 3.32 -1.36 -18.04
CA SER A 61 4.76 -1.66 -17.94
C SER A 61 5.05 -2.71 -16.86
N TYR A 62 4.34 -2.67 -15.73
CA TYR A 62 4.45 -3.68 -14.69
C TYR A 62 3.89 -5.03 -15.14
N GLU A 63 2.71 -5.07 -15.77
CA GLU A 63 2.08 -6.31 -16.26
C GLU A 63 2.95 -7.00 -17.32
N ASP A 64 3.52 -6.22 -18.24
CA ASP A 64 4.44 -6.75 -19.25
C ASP A 64 5.68 -7.38 -18.62
N ALA A 65 6.27 -6.70 -17.64
CA ALA A 65 7.42 -7.23 -16.91
C ALA A 65 7.07 -8.51 -16.12
N MET A 66 5.90 -8.55 -15.48
CA MET A 66 5.45 -9.75 -14.76
C MET A 66 5.16 -10.91 -15.74
N THR A 67 4.58 -10.62 -16.87
CA THR A 67 4.33 -11.60 -17.94
C THR A 67 5.65 -12.17 -18.48
N ALA A 68 6.64 -11.33 -18.74
CA ALA A 68 7.97 -11.77 -19.18
C ALA A 68 8.65 -12.68 -18.15
N LEU A 69 8.47 -12.39 -16.84
CA LEU A 69 8.97 -13.23 -15.75
C LEU A 69 8.14 -14.51 -15.54
N GLY A 70 7.13 -14.81 -16.35
CA GLY A 70 6.27 -15.97 -16.21
C GLY A 70 5.40 -15.94 -14.94
N VAL A 71 5.12 -14.76 -14.41
CA VAL A 71 4.22 -14.56 -13.26
C VAL A 71 2.78 -14.58 -13.74
N ARG A 72 1.95 -15.42 -13.14
CA ARG A 72 0.52 -15.49 -13.47
C ARG A 72 -0.21 -14.23 -12.99
N ARG A 73 -1.17 -13.78 -13.76
CA ARG A 73 -2.04 -12.67 -13.33
C ARG A 73 -2.81 -13.03 -12.07
N PRO A 74 -3.08 -12.05 -11.17
CA PRO A 74 -4.00 -12.26 -10.07
C PRO A 74 -5.41 -12.53 -10.58
N ASP A 75 -6.26 -13.10 -9.73
CA ASP A 75 -7.67 -13.31 -10.06
C ASP A 75 -8.44 -11.99 -10.09
N ILE A 76 -8.05 -11.05 -9.21
CA ILE A 76 -8.63 -9.72 -9.15
C ILE A 76 -7.51 -8.69 -8.95
N SER A 77 -7.54 -7.61 -9.73
CA SER A 77 -6.65 -6.45 -9.59
C SER A 77 -7.50 -5.20 -9.31
N PRO A 78 -7.96 -4.98 -8.07
CA PRO A 78 -8.79 -3.84 -7.74
C PRO A 78 -7.96 -2.56 -7.75
N ARG A 79 -8.59 -1.45 -8.19
CA ARG A 79 -8.02 -0.10 -8.18
C ARG A 79 -8.58 0.71 -7.03
N ALA A 80 -7.76 1.48 -6.36
CA ALA A 80 -8.18 2.36 -5.28
C ALA A 80 -9.25 3.36 -5.75
N THR A 81 -9.07 3.94 -6.94
CA THR A 81 -10.05 4.87 -7.54
C THR A 81 -11.42 4.24 -7.83
N GLY A 82 -11.47 2.93 -8.04
CA GLY A 82 -12.71 2.17 -8.23
C GLY A 82 -13.46 1.81 -6.95
N HIS A 83 -12.92 2.20 -5.78
CA HIS A 83 -13.44 1.79 -4.46
C HIS A 83 -13.67 2.96 -3.50
N ILE A 84 -13.85 4.15 -4.03
CA ILE A 84 -14.04 5.38 -3.24
C ILE A 84 -15.23 5.29 -2.29
N THR A 85 -16.35 4.75 -2.75
CA THR A 85 -17.57 4.61 -1.92
C THR A 85 -17.33 3.71 -0.73
N GLU A 86 -16.68 2.57 -0.92
CA GLU A 86 -16.37 1.62 0.15
C GLU A 86 -15.35 2.20 1.14
N GLN A 87 -14.40 2.98 0.64
CA GLN A 87 -13.41 3.67 1.48
C GLN A 87 -14.11 4.72 2.36
N ILE A 88 -15.01 5.54 1.80
CA ILE A 88 -15.81 6.49 2.58
C ILE A 88 -16.66 5.75 3.63
N THR A 89 -17.23 4.60 3.27
CA THR A 89 -18.05 3.79 4.19
C THR A 89 -17.22 3.31 5.39
N LEU A 90 -16.01 2.83 5.17
CA LEU A 90 -15.12 2.41 6.27
C LEU A 90 -14.73 3.60 7.15
N VAL A 91 -14.46 4.76 6.56
CA VAL A 91 -14.16 5.99 7.34
C VAL A 91 -15.34 6.39 8.23
N LEU A 92 -16.57 6.32 7.72
CA LEU A 92 -17.78 6.61 8.51
C LEU A 92 -17.93 5.64 9.68
N ASP A 93 -17.69 4.34 9.47
CA ASP A 93 -17.75 3.33 10.53
C ASP A 93 -16.70 3.61 11.62
N LEU A 94 -15.46 3.94 11.24
CA LEU A 94 -14.40 4.28 12.19
C LEU A 94 -14.69 5.57 12.96
N LEU A 95 -15.32 6.57 12.34
CA LEU A 95 -15.77 7.80 13.01
C LEU A 95 -16.87 7.51 14.02
N GLU A 96 -17.87 6.69 13.65
CA GLU A 96 -18.97 6.30 14.54
C GLU A 96 -18.46 5.54 15.78
N ARG A 97 -17.41 4.76 15.62
CA ARG A 97 -16.74 4.00 16.69
C ARG A 97 -15.79 4.84 17.54
N GLY A 98 -15.58 6.10 17.18
CA GLY A 98 -14.65 6.98 17.90
C GLY A 98 -13.18 6.69 17.67
N LEU A 99 -12.84 5.92 16.62
CA LEU A 99 -11.46 5.57 16.23
C LEU A 99 -10.87 6.53 15.18
N ALA A 100 -11.65 7.50 14.75
CA ALA A 100 -11.23 8.52 13.82
C ALA A 100 -11.82 9.89 14.20
N TYR A 101 -11.23 10.95 13.68
CA TYR A 101 -11.69 12.32 13.91
C TYR A 101 -11.46 13.20 12.67
N GLU A 102 -12.29 14.23 12.57
CA GLU A 102 -12.13 15.25 11.54
C GLU A 102 -11.21 16.38 12.03
N SER A 103 -10.34 16.85 11.15
CA SER A 103 -9.55 18.05 11.34
C SER A 103 -9.31 18.74 10.00
N GLN A 104 -9.74 20.00 9.87
CA GLN A 104 -9.56 20.84 8.69
C GLN A 104 -10.06 20.20 7.38
N GLY A 105 -11.17 19.44 7.44
CA GLY A 105 -11.76 18.73 6.31
C GLY A 105 -11.07 17.41 5.94
N SER A 106 -10.00 17.05 6.62
CA SER A 106 -9.34 15.73 6.54
C SER A 106 -9.79 14.85 7.70
N ILE A 107 -9.78 13.52 7.49
CA ILE A 107 -10.10 12.54 8.53
C ILE A 107 -8.84 11.75 8.87
N TYR A 108 -8.54 11.66 10.15
CA TYR A 108 -7.40 10.94 10.70
C TYR A 108 -7.85 9.79 11.59
N PHE A 109 -7.13 8.67 11.52
CA PHE A 109 -7.25 7.58 12.48
C PHE A 109 -6.56 8.00 13.79
N ASP A 110 -7.26 7.85 14.91
CA ASP A 110 -6.75 8.12 16.25
C ASP A 110 -6.00 6.89 16.78
N VAL A 111 -4.68 6.92 16.66
CA VAL A 111 -3.83 5.80 17.10
C VAL A 111 -3.95 5.57 18.61
N SER A 112 -4.19 6.61 19.39
CA SER A 112 -4.33 6.51 20.86
C SER A 112 -5.61 5.80 21.31
N ALA A 113 -6.63 5.77 20.44
CA ALA A 113 -7.90 5.08 20.69
C ALA A 113 -7.87 3.60 20.27
N SER A 114 -6.81 3.14 19.58
CA SER A 114 -6.69 1.78 19.06
C SER A 114 -5.78 0.92 19.95
N GLU A 115 -6.35 -0.13 20.55
CA GLU A 115 -5.56 -1.14 21.28
C GLU A 115 -4.73 -2.05 20.37
N ALA A 116 -5.08 -2.13 19.08
CA ALA A 116 -4.43 -3.02 18.11
C ALA A 116 -3.19 -2.41 17.45
N TYR A 117 -2.98 -1.09 17.55
CA TYR A 117 -1.85 -0.44 16.88
C TYR A 117 -0.52 -0.80 17.56
N GLY A 118 0.41 -1.34 16.78
CA GLY A 118 1.70 -1.88 17.24
C GLY A 118 1.72 -3.41 17.32
N GLU A 119 0.57 -4.09 17.18
CA GLU A 119 0.46 -5.55 17.31
C GLU A 119 1.27 -6.29 16.24
N LEU A 120 1.22 -5.85 14.99
CA LEU A 120 1.91 -6.51 13.89
C LEU A 120 3.42 -6.26 13.90
N SER A 121 3.81 -5.02 14.10
CA SER A 121 5.23 -4.63 14.06
C SER A 121 5.98 -4.92 15.36
N GLY A 122 5.27 -5.18 16.45
CA GLY A 122 5.84 -5.33 17.79
C GLY A 122 6.45 -4.05 18.32
N ARG A 123 6.11 -2.89 17.74
CA ARG A 123 6.61 -1.57 18.18
C ARG A 123 5.70 -1.00 19.25
N ASP A 124 6.30 -0.50 20.33
CA ASP A 124 5.54 0.31 21.27
C ASP A 124 5.16 1.64 20.60
N PRO A 125 3.86 2.00 20.55
CA PRO A 125 3.45 3.30 20.04
C PRO A 125 4.16 4.49 20.71
N ALA A 126 4.58 4.35 21.97
CA ALA A 126 5.33 5.38 22.69
C ALA A 126 6.73 5.62 22.08
N ASP A 127 7.40 4.57 21.61
CA ASP A 127 8.74 4.68 21.03
C ASP A 127 8.74 5.37 19.65
N LEU A 128 7.59 5.44 18.99
CA LEU A 128 7.45 6.06 17.68
C LEU A 128 7.52 7.59 17.73
N ILE A 129 7.32 8.19 18.88
CA ILE A 129 7.38 9.66 19.06
C ILE A 129 8.84 10.15 18.99
N GLU A 130 9.80 9.39 19.48
CA GLU A 130 11.22 9.79 19.49
C GLU A 130 11.90 9.76 18.12
N GLY A 131 11.41 8.96 17.19
CA GLY A 131 11.99 8.77 15.86
C GLY A 131 11.44 9.67 14.75
N THR A 132 10.32 10.32 14.96
CA THR A 132 9.66 11.14 13.95
C THR A 132 10.25 12.54 13.90
N ARG A 133 11.20 12.77 12.98
CA ARG A 133 11.58 14.13 12.52
C ARG A 133 10.49 14.78 11.64
N VAL A 134 9.26 14.32 11.73
CA VAL A 134 8.15 14.87 10.97
C VAL A 134 7.66 16.09 11.75
N ALA A 135 7.78 17.28 11.15
CA ALA A 135 7.09 18.45 11.62
C ALA A 135 5.60 18.08 11.71
N THR A 136 5.08 18.03 12.93
CA THR A 136 3.66 17.76 13.20
C THR A 136 2.86 18.76 12.39
N ARG A 137 2.08 18.32 11.40
CA ARG A 137 1.05 19.20 10.85
C ARG A 137 0.16 19.60 12.01
N SER A 138 -0.16 20.87 12.10
CA SER A 138 -1.07 21.42 13.12
C SER A 138 -2.48 20.80 13.10
N GLU A 139 -2.76 19.94 12.12
CA GLU A 139 -4.02 19.25 11.89
C GLU A 139 -4.16 17.95 12.70
N LYS A 140 -3.07 17.24 13.00
CA LYS A 140 -3.09 15.98 13.76
C LYS A 140 -3.12 16.25 15.26
N ARG A 141 -3.91 15.44 16.00
CA ARG A 141 -3.91 15.45 17.47
C ARG A 141 -2.65 14.81 18.03
N ASP A 142 -2.19 13.73 17.39
CA ASP A 142 -0.99 12.99 17.72
C ASP A 142 -0.14 12.79 16.44
N PRO A 143 1.19 12.92 16.51
CA PRO A 143 2.07 12.67 15.36
C PRO A 143 1.94 11.28 14.72
N ARG A 144 1.51 10.30 15.51
CA ARG A 144 1.31 8.91 15.08
C ARG A 144 0.03 8.70 14.28
N ASP A 145 -0.95 9.60 14.40
CA ASP A 145 -2.20 9.52 13.67
C ASP A 145 -1.92 9.53 12.16
N PHE A 146 -2.71 8.80 11.41
CA PHE A 146 -2.54 8.69 9.97
C PHE A 146 -3.82 9.03 9.21
N ALA A 147 -3.67 9.56 8.01
CA ALA A 147 -4.80 10.00 7.23
C ALA A 147 -5.62 8.83 6.69
N LEU A 148 -6.93 8.90 6.89
CA LEU A 148 -7.94 8.06 6.24
C LEU A 148 -8.52 8.74 5.00
N TRP A 149 -8.76 10.06 5.11
CA TRP A 149 -9.24 10.90 4.02
C TRP A 149 -8.55 12.25 4.08
N LYS A 150 -8.00 12.70 2.97
CA LYS A 150 -7.34 14.01 2.87
C LYS A 150 -8.22 14.99 2.15
N ALA A 151 -8.40 16.18 2.73
CA ALA A 151 -9.02 17.29 2.04
C ALA A 151 -8.19 17.68 0.80
N ALA A 152 -8.84 17.83 -0.34
CA ALA A 152 -8.17 18.18 -1.58
C ALA A 152 -7.71 19.65 -1.56
N GLU A 153 -6.44 19.89 -1.81
CA GLU A 153 -5.92 21.24 -2.01
C GLU A 153 -6.44 21.84 -3.31
N LYS A 154 -6.44 23.17 -3.39
CA LYS A 154 -6.88 23.88 -4.58
C LYS A 154 -6.05 23.45 -5.80
N GLY A 155 -6.73 22.88 -6.81
CA GLY A 155 -6.10 22.38 -8.02
C GLY A 155 -5.69 20.90 -7.99
N HIS A 156 -5.99 20.17 -6.90
CA HIS A 156 -5.83 18.72 -6.86
C HIS A 156 -6.85 18.06 -7.80
N ILE A 157 -6.36 17.33 -8.82
CA ILE A 157 -7.21 16.76 -9.88
C ILE A 157 -7.93 15.50 -9.41
N MET A 158 -7.21 14.61 -8.73
CA MET A 158 -7.71 13.32 -8.25
C MET A 158 -8.45 13.49 -6.92
N ARG A 159 -9.70 13.97 -6.99
CA ARG A 159 -10.55 14.24 -5.83
C ARG A 159 -11.98 13.80 -6.06
N TRP A 160 -12.63 13.42 -5.00
CA TRP A 160 -14.01 12.95 -5.00
C TRP A 160 -14.82 13.64 -3.91
N PRO A 161 -16.13 13.82 -4.13
CA PRO A 161 -17.01 14.33 -3.10
C PRO A 161 -17.12 13.31 -1.95
N SER A 162 -17.14 13.83 -0.72
CA SER A 162 -17.34 13.07 0.49
C SER A 162 -18.21 13.85 1.46
N PRO A 163 -18.68 13.25 2.58
CA PRO A 163 -19.39 13.98 3.63
C PRO A 163 -18.60 15.14 4.26
N TRP A 164 -17.27 15.11 4.15
CA TRP A 164 -16.35 16.10 4.71
C TRP A 164 -15.84 17.12 3.67
N GLY A 165 -16.34 17.04 2.45
CA GLY A 165 -15.92 17.87 1.33
C GLY A 165 -15.17 17.11 0.24
N GLU A 166 -14.60 17.83 -0.73
CA GLU A 166 -13.78 17.22 -1.78
C GLU A 166 -12.43 16.76 -1.22
N GLY A 167 -12.07 15.52 -1.51
CA GLY A 167 -10.84 14.93 -1.02
C GLY A 167 -10.48 13.63 -1.71
N TYR A 168 -9.52 12.93 -1.15
CA TYR A 168 -9.03 11.66 -1.65
C TYR A 168 -8.61 10.73 -0.49
N PRO A 169 -8.62 9.40 -0.69
CA PRO A 169 -8.32 8.45 0.36
C PRO A 169 -6.84 8.48 0.76
N GLY A 170 -6.58 8.19 2.03
CA GLY A 170 -5.23 7.87 2.52
C GLY A 170 -4.76 6.52 2.00
N TRP A 171 -3.45 6.37 1.83
CA TRP A 171 -2.83 5.18 1.23
C TRP A 171 -3.15 3.86 1.93
N HIS A 172 -3.29 3.88 3.26
CA HIS A 172 -3.53 2.65 4.05
C HIS A 172 -4.98 2.15 3.94
N LEU A 173 -5.92 3.05 3.71
CA LEU A 173 -7.35 2.76 3.66
C LEU A 173 -7.74 1.87 2.48
N GLU A 174 -7.11 2.08 1.33
CA GLU A 174 -7.44 1.37 0.10
C GLU A 174 -7.24 -0.14 0.21
N CYS A 175 -6.12 -0.57 0.80
CA CYS A 175 -5.79 -1.99 0.90
C CYS A 175 -6.70 -2.71 1.90
N THR A 176 -7.03 -2.07 3.03
CA THR A 176 -8.01 -2.60 4.00
C THR A 176 -9.36 -2.86 3.34
N VAL A 177 -9.85 -1.89 2.59
CA VAL A 177 -11.16 -1.97 1.91
C VAL A 177 -11.14 -3.01 0.79
N MET A 178 -10.14 -2.97 -0.08
CA MET A 178 -10.10 -3.87 -1.23
C MET A 178 -9.87 -5.34 -0.84
N SER A 179 -9.03 -5.60 0.16
CA SER A 179 -8.82 -6.96 0.66
C SER A 179 -10.09 -7.54 1.29
N THR A 180 -10.73 -6.82 2.20
CA THR A 180 -11.96 -7.29 2.86
C THR A 180 -13.12 -7.43 1.89
N LYS A 181 -13.23 -6.57 0.88
CA LYS A 181 -14.28 -6.68 -0.14
C LYS A 181 -14.18 -7.95 -0.97
N TYR A 182 -12.98 -8.35 -1.37
CA TYR A 182 -12.80 -9.46 -2.32
C TYR A 182 -12.41 -10.78 -1.68
N LEU A 183 -11.84 -10.76 -0.48
CA LEU A 183 -11.41 -11.95 0.24
C LEU A 183 -12.30 -12.26 1.47
N GLY A 184 -13.09 -11.30 1.93
CA GLY A 184 -13.88 -11.39 3.16
C GLY A 184 -13.21 -10.68 4.33
N ASP A 185 -13.95 -10.52 5.43
CA ASP A 185 -13.47 -9.82 6.62
C ASP A 185 -12.33 -10.59 7.33
N GLU A 186 -12.24 -11.88 7.10
CA GLU A 186 -11.11 -12.74 7.45
C GLU A 186 -10.59 -13.47 6.21
N PHE A 187 -9.28 -13.44 5.99
CA PHE A 187 -8.64 -14.14 4.88
C PHE A 187 -7.28 -14.72 5.30
N ASP A 188 -6.76 -15.66 4.51
CA ASP A 188 -5.65 -16.48 4.96
C ASP A 188 -4.32 -15.71 4.99
N ILE A 189 -3.91 -15.08 3.88
CA ILE A 189 -2.55 -14.54 3.75
C ILE A 189 -2.57 -13.11 3.23
N HIS A 190 -1.90 -12.21 3.96
CA HIS A 190 -1.56 -10.86 3.51
C HIS A 190 -0.05 -10.68 3.50
N GLY A 191 0.47 -9.81 2.62
CA GLY A 191 1.89 -9.57 2.68
C GLY A 191 2.42 -8.62 1.63
N GLY A 192 3.71 -8.31 1.79
CA GLY A 192 4.45 -7.36 0.99
C GLY A 192 5.93 -7.34 1.33
N GLY A 193 6.63 -6.28 0.97
CA GLY A 193 8.00 -6.06 1.41
C GLY A 193 8.10 -5.82 2.91
N LEU A 194 9.27 -6.04 3.50
CA LEU A 194 9.53 -5.75 4.92
C LEU A 194 9.27 -4.29 5.29
N ASP A 195 9.46 -3.37 4.34
CA ASP A 195 9.18 -1.96 4.51
C ASP A 195 7.69 -1.62 4.66
N LEU A 196 6.81 -2.53 4.27
CA LEU A 196 5.36 -2.37 4.45
C LEU A 196 4.86 -2.82 5.83
N ILE A 197 5.65 -3.58 6.60
CA ILE A 197 5.21 -3.98 7.96
C ILE A 197 4.79 -2.75 8.74
N PHE A 198 5.63 -1.72 8.70
CA PHE A 198 5.37 -0.45 9.35
C PHE A 198 5.74 0.72 8.41
N PRO A 199 4.85 1.70 8.26
CA PRO A 199 3.54 1.83 8.92
C PRO A 199 2.37 1.13 8.19
N HIS A 200 2.51 0.72 6.91
CA HIS A 200 1.39 0.40 6.02
C HIS A 200 0.51 -0.74 6.52
N HIS A 201 1.05 -1.94 6.71
CA HIS A 201 0.27 -3.10 7.16
C HIS A 201 -0.22 -2.96 8.61
N GLU A 202 0.54 -2.25 9.46
CA GLU A 202 0.11 -1.90 10.82
C GLU A 202 -1.15 -1.04 10.78
N CYS A 203 -1.16 -0.01 9.92
CA CYS A 203 -2.32 0.86 9.76
C CYS A 203 -3.53 0.10 9.17
N GLU A 204 -3.29 -0.83 8.22
CA GLU A 204 -4.37 -1.68 7.68
C GLU A 204 -4.99 -2.55 8.78
N LEU A 205 -4.15 -3.21 9.60
CA LEU A 205 -4.60 -4.05 10.69
C LEU A 205 -5.40 -3.24 11.73
N ALA A 206 -4.92 -2.04 12.10
CA ALA A 206 -5.61 -1.18 13.03
C ALA A 206 -6.99 -0.74 12.50
N GLN A 207 -7.10 -0.37 11.24
CA GLN A 207 -8.38 -0.05 10.58
C GLN A 207 -9.33 -1.24 10.56
N ALA A 208 -8.84 -2.42 10.17
CA ALA A 208 -9.67 -3.61 10.09
C ALA A 208 -10.21 -4.01 11.46
N LYS A 209 -9.34 -4.11 12.47
CA LYS A 209 -9.74 -4.41 13.85
C LYS A 209 -10.65 -3.34 14.43
N GLY A 210 -10.39 -2.08 14.15
CA GLY A 210 -11.27 -0.98 14.52
C GLY A 210 -12.68 -1.10 13.95
N ALA A 211 -12.84 -1.75 12.80
CA ALA A 211 -14.13 -2.06 12.17
C ALA A 211 -14.65 -3.47 12.50
N ASP A 212 -14.18 -4.12 13.57
CA ASP A 212 -14.51 -5.49 14.00
C ASP A 212 -14.27 -6.57 12.93
N LYS A 213 -13.24 -6.37 12.10
CA LYS A 213 -12.84 -7.34 11.08
C LYS A 213 -11.59 -8.10 11.54
N PRO A 214 -11.61 -9.45 11.56
CA PRO A 214 -10.45 -10.26 11.96
C PRO A 214 -9.21 -10.04 11.10
N PHE A 215 -9.39 -9.73 9.82
CA PHE A 215 -8.37 -9.46 8.81
C PHE A 215 -7.53 -10.68 8.45
N ALA A 216 -6.19 -10.52 8.25
CA ALA A 216 -5.32 -11.59 7.78
C ALA A 216 -4.88 -12.53 8.92
N ARG A 217 -4.94 -13.85 8.67
CA ARG A 217 -4.46 -14.88 9.61
C ARG A 217 -2.95 -15.00 9.60
N TYR A 218 -2.32 -14.87 8.41
CA TYR A 218 -0.88 -15.01 8.22
C TYR A 218 -0.32 -13.82 7.47
N TRP A 219 0.82 -13.32 7.95
CA TRP A 219 1.56 -12.24 7.32
C TRP A 219 2.83 -12.76 6.69
N LEU A 220 3.03 -12.46 5.41
CA LEU A 220 4.22 -12.87 4.66
C LEU A 220 4.99 -11.64 4.18
N HIS A 221 6.19 -11.45 4.72
CA HIS A 221 7.06 -10.35 4.32
C HIS A 221 8.37 -10.87 3.75
N TRP A 222 8.77 -10.31 2.61
CA TRP A 222 10.06 -10.61 2.00
C TRP A 222 11.00 -9.43 2.10
N ASN A 223 12.30 -9.75 2.11
CA ASN A 223 13.34 -8.74 2.21
C ASN A 223 13.53 -7.99 0.88
N MET A 224 14.25 -6.88 0.94
CA MET A 224 14.48 -6.01 -0.20
C MET A 224 15.58 -6.56 -1.09
N ILE A 225 15.49 -6.24 -2.37
CA ILE A 225 16.58 -6.45 -3.31
C ILE A 225 17.59 -5.33 -3.12
N THR A 226 18.86 -5.71 -2.92
CA THR A 226 19.98 -4.77 -2.78
C THR A 226 20.87 -4.81 -4.02
N LEU A 227 21.55 -3.72 -4.27
CA LEU A 227 22.62 -3.64 -5.27
C LEU A 227 23.90 -3.19 -4.58
N GLY A 228 24.92 -4.07 -4.58
CA GLY A 228 26.18 -3.79 -3.87
C GLY A 228 26.00 -3.60 -2.35
N GLY A 229 24.99 -4.25 -1.75
CA GLY A 229 24.66 -4.14 -0.32
C GLY A 229 23.78 -2.93 0.04
N GLU A 230 23.46 -2.05 -0.92
CA GLU A 230 22.56 -0.91 -0.69
C GLU A 230 21.14 -1.19 -1.21
N LYS A 231 20.13 -0.71 -0.47
CA LYS A 231 18.71 -0.75 -0.92
C LYS A 231 18.58 0.00 -2.24
N MET A 232 17.96 -0.64 -3.24
CA MET A 232 17.58 0.04 -4.48
C MET A 232 16.55 1.11 -4.18
N ALA A 233 16.90 2.37 -4.42
CA ALA A 233 16.02 3.51 -4.22
C ALA A 233 16.16 4.54 -5.34
N LYS A 234 15.02 5.02 -5.86
CA LYS A 234 15.00 6.07 -6.89
C LYS A 234 15.67 7.35 -6.43
N SER A 235 15.49 7.71 -5.15
CA SER A 235 16.09 8.90 -4.54
C SER A 235 17.62 8.85 -4.50
N LYS A 236 18.21 7.65 -4.53
CA LYS A 236 19.67 7.44 -4.58
C LYS A 236 20.22 7.23 -6.00
N GLY A 237 19.37 7.25 -7.02
CA GLY A 237 19.75 6.92 -8.40
C GLY A 237 20.14 5.44 -8.61
N ILE A 238 19.93 4.58 -7.60
CA ILE A 238 20.28 3.16 -7.62
C ILE A 238 19.02 2.36 -7.93
N VAL A 239 18.62 2.34 -9.20
CA VAL A 239 17.48 1.54 -9.68
C VAL A 239 17.85 0.89 -11.01
N ILE A 240 17.67 -0.41 -11.09
CA ILE A 240 17.75 -1.14 -12.36
C ILE A 240 16.33 -1.52 -12.76
N ALA A 241 15.85 -0.92 -13.85
CA ALA A 241 14.53 -1.28 -14.38
C ALA A 241 14.57 -2.68 -15.01
N LEU A 242 13.55 -3.50 -14.76
CA LEU A 242 13.45 -4.84 -15.34
C LEU A 242 13.53 -4.82 -16.86
N VAL A 243 12.91 -3.83 -17.51
CA VAL A 243 12.96 -3.66 -18.98
C VAL A 243 14.38 -3.51 -19.52
N GLU A 244 15.31 -2.91 -18.75
CA GLU A 244 16.72 -2.81 -19.12
C GLU A 244 17.47 -4.14 -18.91
N LEU A 245 17.08 -4.88 -17.87
CA LEU A 245 17.63 -6.23 -17.65
C LEU A 245 17.20 -7.20 -18.74
N PHE A 246 15.95 -7.13 -19.20
CA PHE A 246 15.43 -7.99 -20.28
C PHE A 246 16.14 -7.79 -21.63
N LYS A 247 16.80 -6.64 -21.85
CA LYS A 247 17.65 -6.42 -23.02
C LYS A 247 18.95 -7.23 -22.99
N LYS A 248 19.38 -7.66 -21.78
CA LYS A 248 20.69 -8.29 -21.55
C LYS A 248 20.58 -9.73 -21.11
N TYR A 249 19.50 -10.11 -20.44
CA TYR A 249 19.34 -11.40 -19.79
C TYR A 249 17.96 -11.98 -20.09
N ASP A 250 17.92 -13.30 -20.21
CA ASP A 250 16.67 -14.03 -20.28
C ASP A 250 15.79 -13.76 -19.05
N PRO A 251 14.50 -13.42 -19.19
CA PRO A 251 13.62 -13.16 -18.06
C PRO A 251 13.53 -14.32 -17.06
N MET A 252 13.64 -15.58 -17.52
CA MET A 252 13.63 -16.74 -16.62
C MET A 252 14.92 -16.86 -15.81
N ALA A 253 16.06 -16.41 -16.35
CA ALA A 253 17.29 -16.31 -15.57
C ALA A 253 17.19 -15.26 -14.46
N ILE A 254 16.53 -14.14 -14.74
CA ILE A 254 16.22 -13.11 -13.71
C ILE A 254 15.28 -13.69 -12.67
N ARG A 255 14.21 -14.37 -13.08
CA ARG A 255 13.29 -15.05 -12.15
C ARG A 255 14.03 -16.05 -11.26
N PHE A 256 14.88 -16.88 -11.84
CA PHE A 256 15.71 -17.82 -11.07
C PHE A 256 16.62 -17.10 -10.07
N HIS A 257 17.27 -16.02 -10.48
CA HIS A 257 18.10 -15.21 -9.59
C HIS A 257 17.33 -14.69 -8.38
N LEU A 258 16.11 -14.20 -8.58
CA LEU A 258 15.23 -13.70 -7.51
C LEU A 258 14.79 -14.80 -6.53
N LEU A 259 14.69 -16.04 -7.00
CA LEU A 259 14.17 -17.17 -6.23
C LEU A 259 15.26 -18.06 -5.61
N ARG A 260 16.52 -17.92 -6.02
CA ARG A 260 17.61 -18.77 -5.51
C ARG A 260 17.97 -18.48 -4.05
N SER A 261 17.64 -17.31 -3.55
CA SER A 261 17.86 -16.91 -2.16
C SER A 261 16.57 -17.10 -1.35
N HIS A 262 16.72 -17.34 -0.06
CA HIS A 262 15.58 -17.37 0.84
C HIS A 262 14.90 -15.99 0.84
N TYR A 263 13.58 -15.94 0.83
CA TYR A 263 12.81 -14.71 0.69
C TYR A 263 13.04 -13.66 1.79
N ARG A 264 13.61 -14.07 2.94
CA ARG A 264 14.02 -13.18 4.04
C ARG A 264 15.50 -12.80 4.02
N SER A 265 16.32 -13.38 3.13
CA SER A 265 17.72 -12.98 2.99
C SER A 265 17.83 -11.65 2.23
N VAL A 266 18.88 -10.91 2.53
CA VAL A 266 19.26 -9.71 1.78
C VAL A 266 20.08 -10.14 0.56
#